data_a6c35ac57b2f64f02f9acbf7ba40d104
#
_entry.id   a6c35ac57b2f64f02f9acbf7ba40d104
#
_cell.length_a   1.000
_cell.length_b   1.000
_cell.length_c   1.000
_cell.angle_alpha   90.00
_cell.angle_beta   90.00
_cell.angle_gamma   90.00
#
_symmetry.space_group_name_H-M   'P 1'
#
loop_
_entity.id
_entity.type
_entity.pdbx_description
1 polymer ?
#
loop_
_entity_poly.entity_id
_entity_poly.type
_entity_poly.pdbx_seq_one_letter_code
_entity_poly.pdbx_strand_id
1 'polypeptide(L)'
;MIHKKYIFTAILYIFSAWSILAEPVVRLATTTSTDNSGLIRELLPYFEKETGNELLVISAGTGQALRMGQDGNVDVLLVHEPEAEKRFVQAGYGVNRRAVMYNDFVFVGPESDPAGIKGESDAINTLKKIFIGKHVFISRGDESGTHKKELVLWEKAGLKPHKSWYREAGHGMGRVLQIADELNAYTIVDRGTWLAFKSKLSLKLLAYGDKRLHNQYSIIAVNPARHSGINYLGAMSLIAWITSIGGQEKIENFRINDQILFIPVAVKN
;
A
#
# COMPACT_ATOMS: atom_id res chain seq x y z
N MET A 1 -37.97 8.53 82.12
CA MET A 1 -37.73 7.55 81.00
C MET A 1 -37.48 8.37 79.74
N ILE A 2 -36.23 8.44 79.31
CA ILE A 2 -35.80 9.25 78.18
C ILE A 2 -35.45 8.28 77.02
N HIS A 3 -36.26 8.28 75.96
CA HIS A 3 -35.99 7.47 74.75
C HIS A 3 -34.98 8.21 73.87
N LYS A 4 -33.76 7.67 73.74
CA LYS A 4 -32.76 8.06 72.78
C LYS A 4 -33.11 7.45 71.42
N LYS A 5 -33.48 8.31 70.45
CA LYS A 5 -33.61 7.90 69.04
C LYS A 5 -32.22 7.95 68.40
N TYR A 6 -31.73 6.78 67.95
CA TYR A 6 -30.52 6.69 67.10
C TYR A 6 -30.94 6.93 65.65
N ILE A 7 -30.41 7.97 65.05
CA ILE A 7 -30.51 8.26 63.59
C ILE A 7 -29.34 7.56 62.94
N PHE A 8 -29.61 6.49 62.20
CA PHE A 8 -28.62 5.82 61.37
C PHE A 8 -28.54 6.60 60.04
N THR A 9 -27.44 7.34 59.83
CA THR A 9 -27.12 8.02 58.54
C THR A 9 -26.42 6.99 57.67
N ALA A 10 -27.11 6.43 56.69
CA ALA A 10 -26.52 5.58 55.67
C ALA A 10 -25.77 6.42 54.66
N ILE A 11 -24.42 6.37 54.67
CA ILE A 11 -23.58 7.00 53.69
C ILE A 11 -23.55 6.05 52.47
N LEU A 12 -24.22 6.44 51.37
CA LEU A 12 -24.22 5.74 50.10
C LEU A 12 -22.92 6.11 49.36
N TYR A 13 -21.95 5.22 49.39
CA TYR A 13 -20.74 5.33 48.52
C TYR A 13 -21.14 5.00 47.10
N ILE A 14 -21.28 6.05 46.26
CA ILE A 14 -21.40 5.90 44.82
C ILE A 14 -19.98 5.63 44.28
N PHE A 15 -19.65 4.33 44.11
CA PHE A 15 -18.49 3.92 43.32
C PHE A 15 -18.82 4.23 41.85
N SER A 16 -18.36 5.39 41.35
CA SER A 16 -18.24 5.61 39.90
C SER A 16 -17.19 4.65 39.39
N ALA A 17 -17.63 3.49 38.90
CA ALA A 17 -16.78 2.61 38.09
C ALA A 17 -16.43 3.40 36.81
N TRP A 18 -15.28 4.03 36.79
CA TRP A 18 -14.65 4.43 35.54
C TRP A 18 -14.32 3.11 34.81
N SER A 19 -15.21 2.71 33.90
CA SER A 19 -14.85 1.72 32.90
C SER A 19 -13.66 2.29 32.15
N ILE A 20 -12.48 1.74 32.38
CA ILE A 20 -11.34 1.90 31.47
C ILE A 20 -11.81 1.19 30.21
N LEU A 21 -12.43 1.95 29.30
CA LEU A 21 -12.66 1.49 27.95
C LEU A 21 -11.26 1.36 27.36
N ALA A 22 -10.83 0.11 27.16
CA ALA A 22 -9.64 -0.13 26.36
C ALA A 22 -9.78 0.64 25.06
N GLU A 23 -8.75 1.40 24.70
CA GLU A 23 -8.76 2.16 23.44
C GLU A 23 -9.13 1.19 22.31
N PRO A 24 -10.08 1.56 21.44
CA PRO A 24 -10.56 0.63 20.43
C PRO A 24 -9.46 0.36 19.40
N VAL A 25 -8.95 -0.86 19.39
CA VAL A 25 -7.94 -1.32 18.43
C VAL A 25 -8.56 -1.42 17.04
N VAL A 26 -7.94 -0.79 16.05
CA VAL A 26 -8.28 -0.88 14.63
C VAL A 26 -7.31 -1.83 13.94
N ARG A 27 -7.81 -2.94 13.39
CA ARG A 27 -7.00 -3.93 12.68
C ARG A 27 -6.89 -3.54 11.20
N LEU A 28 -5.71 -3.06 10.79
CA LEU A 28 -5.39 -2.69 9.41
C LEU A 28 -4.63 -3.81 8.72
N ALA A 29 -5.17 -4.38 7.63
CA ALA A 29 -4.35 -5.16 6.71
C ALA A 29 -3.82 -4.28 5.58
N THR A 30 -2.51 -4.40 5.32
CA THR A 30 -1.84 -3.69 4.24
C THR A 30 -0.87 -4.60 3.49
N THR A 31 -0.22 -4.10 2.44
CA THR A 31 0.75 -4.90 1.69
C THR A 31 2.14 -4.84 2.30
N THR A 32 2.92 -5.90 2.12
CA THR A 32 4.32 -5.94 2.57
C THR A 32 5.17 -4.83 1.96
N SER A 33 4.88 -4.41 0.74
CA SER A 33 5.57 -3.27 0.11
C SER A 33 5.22 -1.93 0.78
N THR A 34 3.96 -1.74 1.18
CA THR A 34 3.50 -0.54 1.89
C THR A 34 4.13 -0.46 3.28
N ASP A 35 4.12 -1.58 4.01
CA ASP A 35 4.72 -1.67 5.35
C ASP A 35 6.24 -1.45 5.31
N ASN A 36 6.94 -2.12 4.38
CA ASN A 36 8.38 -1.98 4.18
C ASN A 36 8.81 -0.58 3.74
N SER A 37 7.91 0.22 3.15
CA SER A 37 8.22 1.62 2.82
C SER A 37 8.43 2.49 4.05
N GLY A 38 7.94 2.06 5.22
CA GLY A 38 7.98 2.82 6.46
C GLY A 38 6.87 3.87 6.60
N LEU A 39 6.04 4.08 5.57
CA LEU A 39 4.97 5.08 5.61
C LEU A 39 4.02 4.87 6.79
N ILE A 40 3.52 3.64 6.96
CA ILE A 40 2.55 3.35 8.04
C ILE A 40 3.17 3.63 9.40
N ARG A 41 4.42 3.25 9.61
CA ARG A 41 5.15 3.51 10.86
C ARG A 41 5.30 5.01 11.15
N GLU A 42 5.49 5.82 10.11
CA GLU A 42 5.56 7.28 10.21
C GLU A 42 4.20 7.89 10.54
N LEU A 43 3.10 7.37 9.93
CA LEU A 43 1.76 7.91 10.09
C LEU A 43 1.10 7.50 11.42
N LEU A 44 1.42 6.31 11.93
CA LEU A 44 0.78 5.68 13.08
C LEU A 44 0.72 6.58 14.33
N PRO A 45 1.83 7.20 14.82
CA PRO A 45 1.78 8.02 16.04
C PRO A 45 0.86 9.24 15.92
N TYR A 46 0.70 9.78 14.72
CA TYR A 46 -0.20 10.92 14.48
C TYR A 46 -1.66 10.48 14.53
N PHE A 47 -1.98 9.36 13.86
CA PHE A 47 -3.31 8.80 13.88
C PHE A 47 -3.77 8.47 15.31
N GLU A 48 -2.96 7.75 16.07
CA GLU A 48 -3.28 7.35 17.44
C GLU A 48 -3.46 8.57 18.35
N LYS A 49 -2.56 9.56 18.26
CA LYS A 49 -2.64 10.78 19.04
C LYS A 49 -3.90 11.62 18.73
N GLU A 50 -4.25 11.73 17.44
CA GLU A 50 -5.33 12.61 16.99
C GLU A 50 -6.72 11.96 17.15
N THR A 51 -6.80 10.62 17.16
CA THR A 51 -8.09 9.92 17.18
C THR A 51 -8.36 9.12 18.46
N GLY A 52 -7.34 8.83 19.26
CA GLY A 52 -7.43 7.94 20.41
C GLY A 52 -7.67 6.48 20.07
N ASN A 53 -7.48 6.07 18.80
CA ASN A 53 -7.58 4.68 18.39
C ASN A 53 -6.17 4.09 18.27
N GLU A 54 -5.96 2.89 18.82
CA GLU A 54 -4.75 2.10 18.58
C GLU A 54 -4.84 1.43 17.20
N LEU A 55 -3.72 1.37 16.44
CA LEU A 55 -3.66 0.74 15.12
C LEU A 55 -2.79 -0.53 15.13
N LEU A 56 -3.43 -1.69 14.98
CA LEU A 56 -2.74 -2.97 14.76
C LEU A 56 -2.53 -3.21 13.26
N VAL A 57 -1.29 -3.18 12.81
CA VAL A 57 -0.93 -3.35 11.39
C VAL A 57 -0.58 -4.81 11.10
N ILE A 58 -1.24 -5.37 10.08
CA ILE A 58 -1.00 -6.74 9.60
C ILE A 58 -0.54 -6.64 8.14
N SER A 59 0.70 -7.06 7.90
CA SER A 59 1.36 -6.98 6.59
C SER A 59 1.25 -8.31 5.83
N ALA A 60 0.71 -8.29 4.60
CA ALA A 60 0.50 -9.49 3.78
C ALA A 60 0.56 -9.16 2.29
N GLY A 61 0.44 -10.16 1.40
CA GLY A 61 0.16 -9.88 -0.02
C GLY A 61 -1.27 -9.39 -0.23
N THR A 62 -1.53 -8.58 -1.27
CA THR A 62 -2.88 -8.00 -1.54
C THR A 62 -3.98 -9.06 -1.49
N GLY A 63 -3.79 -10.21 -2.13
CA GLY A 63 -4.80 -11.29 -2.14
C GLY A 63 -5.08 -11.85 -0.75
N GLN A 64 -4.07 -11.97 0.11
CA GLN A 64 -4.22 -12.41 1.49
C GLN A 64 -4.88 -11.33 2.36
N ALA A 65 -4.49 -10.06 2.21
CA ALA A 65 -5.13 -8.95 2.90
C ALA A 65 -6.63 -8.87 2.60
N LEU A 66 -7.01 -9.01 1.31
CA LEU A 66 -8.42 -9.05 0.89
C LEU A 66 -9.15 -10.27 1.49
N ARG A 67 -8.53 -11.45 1.56
CA ARG A 67 -9.12 -12.62 2.24
C ARG A 67 -9.34 -12.37 3.73
N MET A 68 -8.39 -11.76 4.43
CA MET A 68 -8.57 -11.38 5.83
C MET A 68 -9.79 -10.47 6.01
N GLY A 69 -10.02 -9.53 5.08
CA GLY A 69 -11.22 -8.71 5.08
C GLY A 69 -12.49 -9.50 4.78
N GLN A 70 -12.44 -10.47 3.85
CA GLN A 70 -13.56 -11.38 3.56
C GLN A 70 -13.96 -12.21 4.78
N ASP A 71 -12.97 -12.65 5.56
CA ASP A 71 -13.15 -13.49 6.74
C ASP A 71 -13.48 -12.68 8.02
N GLY A 72 -13.46 -11.33 7.96
CA GLY A 72 -13.71 -10.46 9.10
C GLY A 72 -12.58 -10.40 10.13
N ASN A 73 -11.37 -10.82 9.76
CA ASN A 73 -10.19 -10.84 10.63
C ASN A 73 -9.53 -9.45 10.79
N VAL A 74 -9.91 -8.48 9.95
CA VAL A 74 -9.44 -7.10 9.97
C VAL A 74 -10.62 -6.14 9.78
N ASP A 75 -10.43 -4.87 10.16
CA ASP A 75 -11.47 -3.86 10.13
C ASP A 75 -11.36 -2.97 8.89
N VAL A 76 -10.14 -2.80 8.38
CA VAL A 76 -9.84 -1.90 7.28
C VAL A 76 -8.67 -2.45 6.46
N LEU A 77 -8.68 -2.14 5.18
CA LEU A 77 -7.66 -2.55 4.20
C LEU A 77 -7.01 -1.31 3.59
N LEU A 78 -5.68 -1.29 3.46
CA LEU A 78 -4.96 -0.31 2.63
C LEU A 78 -4.14 -1.09 1.60
N VAL A 79 -4.64 -1.14 0.38
CA VAL A 79 -4.13 -2.00 -0.69
C VAL A 79 -4.03 -1.26 -2.03
N HIS A 80 -3.41 -1.86 -3.05
CA HIS A 80 -3.11 -1.21 -4.33
C HIS A 80 -3.29 -2.15 -5.54
N GLU A 81 -4.42 -2.84 -5.61
CA GLU A 81 -4.84 -3.65 -6.77
C GLU A 81 -6.28 -3.30 -7.16
N PRO A 82 -6.52 -2.22 -7.90
CA PRO A 82 -7.84 -1.62 -8.11
C PRO A 82 -8.91 -2.60 -8.59
N GLU A 83 -8.57 -3.56 -9.45
CA GLU A 83 -9.54 -4.54 -9.96
C GLU A 83 -9.96 -5.56 -8.87
N ALA A 84 -9.02 -6.01 -8.04
CA ALA A 84 -9.36 -6.89 -6.91
C ALA A 84 -10.16 -6.13 -5.84
N GLU A 85 -9.82 -4.88 -5.57
CA GLU A 85 -10.55 -3.99 -4.65
C GLU A 85 -12.00 -3.76 -5.10
N LYS A 86 -12.21 -3.49 -6.41
CA LYS A 86 -13.56 -3.34 -6.98
C LYS A 86 -14.38 -4.62 -6.82
N ARG A 87 -13.79 -5.80 -7.13
CA ARG A 87 -14.48 -7.09 -6.94
C ARG A 87 -14.84 -7.31 -5.47
N PHE A 88 -13.95 -6.98 -4.53
CA PHE A 88 -14.18 -7.09 -3.10
C PHE A 88 -15.38 -6.24 -2.64
N VAL A 89 -15.47 -5.00 -3.12
CA VAL A 89 -16.59 -4.09 -2.83
C VAL A 89 -17.88 -4.56 -3.50
N GLN A 90 -17.84 -4.94 -4.79
CA GLN A 90 -19.01 -5.43 -5.52
C GLN A 90 -19.60 -6.72 -4.93
N ALA A 91 -18.74 -7.58 -4.37
CA ALA A 91 -19.17 -8.78 -3.64
C ALA A 91 -19.74 -8.47 -2.23
N GLY A 92 -19.76 -7.19 -1.83
CA GLY A 92 -20.33 -6.73 -0.55
C GLY A 92 -19.46 -6.98 0.66
N TYR A 93 -18.17 -7.32 0.50
CA TYR A 93 -17.25 -7.51 1.62
C TYR A 93 -16.64 -6.20 2.13
N GLY A 94 -16.57 -5.17 1.27
CA GLY A 94 -16.01 -3.86 1.62
C GLY A 94 -16.99 -2.74 1.33
N VAL A 95 -16.84 -1.64 2.09
CA VAL A 95 -17.59 -0.40 1.91
C VAL A 95 -16.63 0.80 2.01
N ASN A 96 -17.10 1.97 1.55
CA ASN A 96 -16.37 3.23 1.67
C ASN A 96 -14.94 3.19 1.11
N ARG A 97 -14.74 2.52 -0.05
CA ARG A 97 -13.47 2.54 -0.75
C ARG A 97 -13.12 3.96 -1.18
N ARG A 98 -11.95 4.46 -0.76
CA ARG A 98 -11.42 5.77 -1.11
C ARG A 98 -9.99 5.67 -1.62
N ALA A 99 -9.67 6.46 -2.65
CA ALA A 99 -8.29 6.67 -3.06
C ALA A 99 -7.56 7.48 -1.97
N VAL A 100 -6.32 7.10 -1.66
CA VAL A 100 -5.50 7.74 -0.62
C VAL A 100 -4.29 8.42 -1.25
N MET A 101 -3.54 7.67 -2.03
CA MET A 101 -2.28 8.12 -2.63
C MET A 101 -1.95 7.25 -3.83
N TYR A 102 -0.93 7.63 -4.56
CA TYR A 102 -0.28 6.72 -5.51
C TYR A 102 1.25 6.83 -5.38
N ASN A 103 1.95 5.78 -5.75
CA ASN A 103 3.33 5.84 -6.21
C ASN A 103 3.35 5.40 -7.68
N ASP A 104 4.52 5.28 -8.26
CA ASP A 104 4.65 4.80 -9.62
C ASP A 104 5.58 3.60 -9.73
N PHE A 105 5.41 2.87 -10.81
CA PHE A 105 6.42 1.97 -11.32
C PHE A 105 7.36 2.74 -12.24
N VAL A 106 8.60 2.28 -12.30
CA VAL A 106 9.64 2.86 -13.13
C VAL A 106 10.38 1.76 -13.87
N PHE A 107 10.93 2.09 -15.04
CA PHE A 107 11.84 1.20 -15.74
C PHE A 107 13.28 1.54 -15.36
N VAL A 108 14.01 0.52 -14.98
CA VAL A 108 15.45 0.61 -14.68
C VAL A 108 16.22 -0.31 -15.62
N GLY A 109 17.48 0.02 -15.87
CA GLY A 109 18.33 -0.74 -16.76
C GLY A 109 19.77 -0.29 -16.69
N PRO A 110 20.66 -0.84 -17.56
CA PRO A 110 22.07 -0.52 -17.58
C PRO A 110 22.30 0.96 -17.93
N GLU A 111 23.37 1.53 -17.39
CA GLU A 111 23.73 2.94 -17.64
C GLU A 111 23.99 3.23 -19.12
N SER A 112 24.49 2.22 -19.88
CA SER A 112 24.71 2.32 -21.34
C SER A 112 23.43 2.44 -22.16
N ASP A 113 22.30 2.05 -21.59
CA ASP A 113 20.95 2.11 -22.18
C ASP A 113 20.89 1.70 -23.69
N PRO A 114 21.27 0.47 -24.04
CA PRO A 114 21.27 0.05 -25.45
C PRO A 114 19.88 0.04 -26.10
N ALA A 115 18.79 0.03 -25.32
CA ALA A 115 17.42 0.17 -25.84
C ALA A 115 17.03 1.64 -26.12
N GLY A 116 17.78 2.64 -25.64
CA GLY A 116 17.50 4.05 -25.81
C GLY A 116 16.19 4.49 -25.16
N ILE A 117 15.94 4.02 -23.94
CA ILE A 117 14.70 4.35 -23.20
C ILE A 117 14.88 5.48 -22.19
N LYS A 118 16.07 6.02 -22.02
CA LYS A 118 16.36 7.09 -21.07
C LYS A 118 15.56 8.35 -21.42
N GLY A 119 14.80 8.83 -20.42
CA GLY A 119 13.94 10.01 -20.58
C GLY A 119 12.60 9.69 -21.25
N GLU A 120 12.30 8.41 -21.56
CA GLU A 120 11.01 8.03 -22.12
C GLU A 120 9.91 8.16 -21.07
N SER A 121 8.81 8.81 -21.45
CA SER A 121 7.62 8.99 -20.60
C SER A 121 6.42 8.18 -21.06
N ASP A 122 6.55 7.37 -22.11
CA ASP A 122 5.54 6.42 -22.58
C ASP A 122 6.00 4.99 -22.28
N ALA A 123 5.30 4.32 -21.35
CA ALA A 123 5.61 2.95 -20.93
C ALA A 123 5.46 1.93 -22.07
N ILE A 124 4.55 2.17 -23.01
CA ILE A 124 4.34 1.27 -24.14
C ILE A 124 5.48 1.43 -25.15
N ASN A 125 5.90 2.66 -25.41
CA ASN A 125 7.05 2.92 -26.28
C ASN A 125 8.35 2.37 -25.66
N THR A 126 8.52 2.51 -24.35
CA THR A 126 9.62 1.89 -23.59
C THR A 126 9.69 0.38 -23.85
N LEU A 127 8.56 -0.33 -23.67
CA LEU A 127 8.51 -1.77 -23.90
C LEU A 127 8.73 -2.16 -25.38
N LYS A 128 8.24 -1.37 -26.32
CA LYS A 128 8.47 -1.58 -27.75
C LYS A 128 9.96 -1.51 -28.10
N LYS A 129 10.67 -0.51 -27.58
CA LYS A 129 12.13 -0.35 -27.80
C LYS A 129 12.91 -1.57 -27.26
N ILE A 130 12.60 -2.00 -26.03
CA ILE A 130 13.20 -3.20 -25.41
C ILE A 130 12.90 -4.44 -26.26
N PHE A 131 11.64 -4.60 -26.71
CA PHE A 131 11.19 -5.73 -27.51
C PHE A 131 11.88 -5.81 -28.88
N ILE A 132 11.93 -4.69 -29.62
CA ILE A 132 12.53 -4.64 -30.95
C ILE A 132 14.04 -4.96 -30.90
N GLY A 133 14.73 -4.38 -29.90
CA GLY A 133 16.15 -4.64 -29.69
C GLY A 133 16.45 -6.03 -29.05
N LYS A 134 15.41 -6.76 -28.63
CA LYS A 134 15.57 -8.05 -27.92
C LYS A 134 16.49 -7.93 -26.71
N HIS A 135 16.45 -6.77 -26.03
CA HIS A 135 17.26 -6.53 -24.85
C HIS A 135 16.79 -7.39 -23.68
N VAL A 136 17.71 -7.90 -22.88
CA VAL A 136 17.38 -8.75 -21.74
C VAL A 136 16.45 -7.98 -20.77
N PHE A 137 15.33 -8.61 -20.46
CA PHE A 137 14.33 -8.09 -19.51
C PHE A 137 14.09 -9.13 -18.44
N ILE A 138 14.18 -8.71 -17.17
CA ILE A 138 13.92 -9.57 -16.02
C ILE A 138 12.53 -9.24 -15.48
N SER A 139 11.64 -10.20 -15.57
CA SER A 139 10.31 -10.16 -14.96
C SER A 139 10.36 -10.75 -13.56
N ARG A 140 9.46 -10.31 -12.69
CA ARG A 140 9.26 -10.95 -11.40
C ARG A 140 8.79 -12.40 -11.53
N GLY A 141 7.85 -12.70 -12.45
CA GLY A 141 7.34 -14.04 -12.70
C GLY A 141 6.68 -14.73 -11.50
N ASP A 142 6.09 -13.99 -10.53
CA ASP A 142 5.64 -14.48 -9.23
C ASP A 142 4.17 -14.09 -8.90
N GLU A 143 3.40 -13.66 -9.89
CA GLU A 143 2.00 -13.21 -9.78
C GLU A 143 1.78 -12.03 -8.83
N SER A 144 2.85 -11.34 -8.40
CA SER A 144 2.77 -10.13 -7.59
C SER A 144 2.11 -8.96 -8.34
N GLY A 145 1.79 -7.88 -7.61
CA GLY A 145 1.26 -6.64 -8.20
C GLY A 145 2.19 -6.05 -9.26
N THR A 146 3.52 -6.13 -9.09
CA THR A 146 4.50 -5.71 -10.09
C THR A 146 4.44 -6.59 -11.34
N HIS A 147 4.39 -7.92 -11.18
CA HIS A 147 4.27 -8.84 -12.31
C HIS A 147 2.96 -8.65 -13.07
N LYS A 148 1.84 -8.53 -12.39
CA LYS A 148 0.54 -8.24 -13.01
C LYS A 148 0.54 -6.89 -13.76
N LYS A 149 1.14 -5.85 -13.19
CA LYS A 149 1.31 -4.55 -13.85
C LYS A 149 2.13 -4.68 -15.12
N GLU A 150 3.23 -5.39 -15.07
CA GLU A 150 4.11 -5.66 -16.21
C GLU A 150 3.35 -6.36 -17.33
N LEU A 151 2.65 -7.46 -17.03
CA LEU A 151 1.86 -8.22 -18.02
C LEU A 151 0.79 -7.36 -18.72
N VAL A 152 0.08 -6.52 -17.94
CA VAL A 152 -0.91 -5.56 -18.50
C VAL A 152 -0.24 -4.56 -19.45
N LEU A 153 0.99 -4.13 -19.17
CA LEU A 153 1.70 -3.21 -20.06
C LEU A 153 2.15 -3.91 -21.35
N TRP A 154 2.65 -5.15 -21.29
CA TRP A 154 2.97 -5.95 -22.47
C TRP A 154 1.72 -6.21 -23.35
N GLU A 155 0.60 -6.56 -22.73
CA GLU A 155 -0.68 -6.74 -23.43
C GLU A 155 -1.11 -5.44 -24.13
N LYS A 156 -1.08 -4.30 -23.44
CA LYS A 156 -1.41 -2.99 -24.03
C LYS A 156 -0.45 -2.58 -25.15
N ALA A 157 0.79 -3.05 -25.11
CA ALA A 157 1.73 -2.85 -26.20
C ALA A 157 1.44 -3.73 -27.42
N GLY A 158 0.55 -4.73 -27.28
CA GLY A 158 0.29 -5.74 -28.29
C GLY A 158 1.46 -6.69 -28.52
N LEU A 159 2.31 -6.87 -27.48
CA LEU A 159 3.56 -7.60 -27.59
C LEU A 159 3.55 -8.84 -26.68
N LYS A 160 4.14 -9.93 -27.18
CA LYS A 160 4.39 -11.15 -26.39
C LYS A 160 5.90 -11.36 -26.28
N PRO A 161 6.50 -11.10 -25.11
CA PRO A 161 7.94 -11.30 -24.93
C PRO A 161 8.34 -12.77 -25.13
N HIS A 162 9.56 -12.98 -25.64
CA HIS A 162 10.07 -14.31 -25.94
C HIS A 162 11.15 -14.72 -24.92
N LYS A 163 11.12 -16.00 -24.48
CA LYS A 163 12.00 -16.56 -23.44
C LYS A 163 13.52 -16.41 -23.69
N SER A 164 13.96 -16.11 -24.91
CA SER A 164 15.40 -15.93 -25.19
C SER A 164 15.99 -14.67 -24.51
N TRP A 165 15.21 -13.62 -24.35
CA TRP A 165 15.63 -12.35 -23.75
C TRP A 165 14.69 -11.90 -22.60
N TYR A 166 13.51 -12.49 -22.47
CA TYR A 166 12.59 -12.26 -21.36
C TYR A 166 12.72 -13.41 -20.36
N ARG A 167 13.10 -13.10 -19.12
CA ARG A 167 13.40 -14.08 -18.09
C ARG A 167 12.56 -13.82 -16.84
N GLU A 168 11.78 -14.80 -16.44
CA GLU A 168 11.01 -14.79 -15.22
C GLU A 168 11.90 -15.27 -14.06
N ALA A 169 12.08 -14.41 -13.05
CA ALA A 169 12.97 -14.69 -11.93
C ALA A 169 12.32 -15.55 -10.84
N GLY A 170 10.99 -15.46 -10.67
CA GLY A 170 10.29 -16.16 -9.59
C GLY A 170 10.65 -15.67 -8.17
N HIS A 171 11.17 -14.44 -8.05
CA HIS A 171 11.69 -13.91 -6.81
C HIS A 171 11.10 -12.54 -6.44
N GLY A 172 11.24 -12.12 -5.16
CA GLY A 172 10.90 -10.78 -4.71
C GLY A 172 11.72 -9.69 -5.41
N MET A 173 11.17 -8.46 -5.48
CA MET A 173 11.70 -7.39 -6.33
C MET A 173 13.16 -7.01 -6.03
N GLY A 174 13.61 -7.07 -4.78
CA GLY A 174 15.01 -6.83 -4.44
C GLY A 174 15.98 -7.80 -5.12
N ARG A 175 15.64 -9.11 -5.20
CA ARG A 175 16.46 -10.10 -5.90
C ARG A 175 16.37 -9.93 -7.42
N VAL A 176 15.20 -9.56 -7.94
CA VAL A 176 15.04 -9.22 -9.37
C VAL A 176 15.94 -8.07 -9.78
N LEU A 177 16.05 -7.03 -8.98
CA LEU A 177 16.96 -5.91 -9.22
C LEU A 177 18.43 -6.34 -9.25
N GLN A 178 18.85 -7.22 -8.33
CA GLN A 178 20.21 -7.78 -8.33
C GLN A 178 20.50 -8.59 -9.59
N ILE A 179 19.57 -9.46 -9.99
CA ILE A 179 19.70 -10.25 -11.23
C ILE A 179 19.77 -9.35 -12.46
N ALA A 180 18.93 -8.30 -12.51
CA ALA A 180 18.95 -7.33 -13.60
C ALA A 180 20.28 -6.56 -13.65
N ASP A 181 20.85 -6.22 -12.50
CA ASP A 181 22.16 -5.56 -12.40
C ASP A 181 23.28 -6.48 -12.89
N GLU A 182 23.33 -7.72 -12.40
CA GLU A 182 24.33 -8.73 -12.80
C GLU A 182 24.31 -9.00 -14.32
N LEU A 183 23.11 -8.94 -14.94
CA LEU A 183 22.91 -9.25 -16.36
C LEU A 183 22.89 -8.01 -17.27
N ASN A 184 23.10 -6.80 -16.74
CA ASN A 184 22.91 -5.54 -17.45
C ASN A 184 21.55 -5.51 -18.18
N ALA A 185 20.49 -5.91 -17.47
CA ALA A 185 19.16 -6.11 -18.02
C ALA A 185 18.20 -4.99 -17.60
N TYR A 186 17.09 -4.88 -18.32
CA TYR A 186 15.97 -4.01 -17.98
C TYR A 186 14.99 -4.73 -17.05
N THR A 187 14.31 -3.98 -16.21
CA THR A 187 13.18 -4.45 -15.42
C THR A 187 12.24 -3.31 -15.06
N ILE A 188 11.01 -3.65 -14.67
CA ILE A 188 10.07 -2.72 -14.07
C ILE A 188 10.04 -2.93 -12.54
N VAL A 189 10.02 -1.86 -11.79
CA VAL A 189 10.07 -1.88 -10.32
C VAL A 189 9.21 -0.76 -9.75
N ASP A 190 8.60 -0.95 -8.59
CA ASP A 190 7.99 0.16 -7.86
C ASP A 190 9.08 1.13 -7.36
N ARG A 191 8.76 2.44 -7.37
CA ARG A 191 9.71 3.48 -7.01
C ARG A 191 10.27 3.32 -5.59
N GLY A 192 9.48 2.83 -4.64
CA GLY A 192 9.93 2.63 -3.27
C GLY A 192 11.04 1.58 -3.18
N THR A 193 10.84 0.43 -3.80
CA THR A 193 11.88 -0.62 -3.88
C THR A 193 13.11 -0.10 -4.62
N TRP A 194 12.92 0.63 -5.74
CA TRP A 194 14.06 1.25 -6.44
C TRP A 194 14.87 2.16 -5.51
N LEU A 195 14.21 3.07 -4.79
CA LEU A 195 14.88 4.01 -3.88
C LEU A 195 15.65 3.31 -2.75
N ALA A 196 15.12 2.20 -2.24
CA ALA A 196 15.77 1.40 -1.21
C ALA A 196 17.02 0.64 -1.70
N PHE A 197 17.07 0.32 -2.98
CA PHE A 197 18.16 -0.50 -3.55
C PHE A 197 19.14 0.26 -4.43
N LYS A 198 18.79 1.42 -5.00
CA LYS A 198 19.56 2.15 -6.01
C LYS A 198 21.03 2.39 -5.66
N SER A 199 21.35 2.60 -4.37
CA SER A 199 22.72 2.86 -3.91
C SER A 199 23.62 1.62 -3.94
N LYS A 200 23.04 0.42 -4.10
CA LYS A 200 23.74 -0.87 -4.12
C LYS A 200 23.82 -1.46 -5.51
N LEU A 201 23.36 -0.76 -6.54
CA LEU A 201 23.21 -1.23 -7.91
C LEU A 201 23.88 -0.28 -8.90
N SER A 202 24.36 -0.83 -10.01
CA SER A 202 24.87 -0.05 -11.15
C SER A 202 23.75 0.42 -12.08
N LEU A 203 22.58 -0.20 -12.01
CA LEU A 203 21.39 0.19 -12.78
C LEU A 203 21.03 1.65 -12.58
N LYS A 204 20.40 2.22 -13.61
CA LYS A 204 19.86 3.60 -13.59
C LYS A 204 18.36 3.59 -13.78
N LEU A 205 17.69 4.59 -13.23
CA LEU A 205 16.31 4.92 -13.55
C LEU A 205 16.29 5.53 -14.95
N LEU A 206 15.57 4.90 -15.88
CA LEU A 206 15.62 5.27 -17.29
C LEU A 206 14.30 5.85 -17.80
N ALA A 207 13.15 5.20 -17.51
CA ALA A 207 11.85 5.67 -17.99
C ALA A 207 10.79 5.69 -16.87
N TYR A 208 9.98 6.75 -16.84
CA TYR A 208 8.96 7.00 -15.81
C TYR A 208 7.98 8.09 -16.24
N GLY A 209 6.94 8.34 -15.43
CA GLY A 209 6.02 9.46 -15.62
C GLY A 209 4.76 9.14 -16.42
N ASP A 210 4.64 7.94 -16.97
CA ASP A 210 3.41 7.50 -17.62
C ASP A 210 2.30 7.25 -16.60
N LYS A 211 1.10 7.75 -16.84
CA LYS A 211 -0.07 7.51 -15.97
C LYS A 211 -0.41 6.01 -15.85
N ARG A 212 -0.08 5.19 -16.85
CA ARG A 212 -0.22 3.73 -16.80
C ARG A 212 0.68 3.06 -15.78
N LEU A 213 1.76 3.75 -15.37
CA LEU A 213 2.68 3.30 -14.32
C LEU A 213 2.19 3.66 -12.92
N HIS A 214 1.12 4.44 -12.77
CA HIS A 214 0.60 4.76 -11.45
C HIS A 214 0.14 3.51 -10.71
N ASN A 215 0.52 3.43 -9.46
CA ASN A 215 0.16 2.40 -8.51
C ASN A 215 -0.71 3.03 -7.43
N GLN A 216 -2.02 2.99 -7.66
CA GLN A 216 -3.02 3.64 -6.82
C GLN A 216 -3.28 2.83 -5.55
N TYR A 217 -3.17 3.46 -4.41
CA TYR A 217 -3.52 2.92 -3.11
C TYR A 217 -4.92 3.37 -2.70
N SER A 218 -5.71 2.43 -2.21
CA SER A 218 -7.04 2.72 -1.69
C SER A 218 -7.19 2.15 -0.29
N ILE A 219 -7.98 2.86 0.53
CA ILE A 219 -8.41 2.39 1.83
C ILE A 219 -9.88 1.94 1.74
N ILE A 220 -10.22 0.81 2.40
CA ILE A 220 -11.54 0.17 2.30
C ILE A 220 -11.93 -0.33 3.69
N ALA A 221 -13.07 0.10 4.23
CA ALA A 221 -13.63 -0.52 5.44
C ALA A 221 -14.21 -1.90 5.12
N VAL A 222 -13.99 -2.86 5.99
CA VAL A 222 -14.69 -4.15 5.94
C VAL A 222 -16.15 -3.91 6.27
N ASN A 223 -17.06 -4.57 5.56
CA ASN A 223 -18.48 -4.36 5.70
C ASN A 223 -19.01 -4.94 7.03
N PRO A 224 -19.45 -4.11 7.99
CA PRO A 224 -19.90 -4.56 9.30
C PRO A 224 -21.20 -5.39 9.23
N ALA A 225 -21.96 -5.32 8.13
CA ALA A 225 -23.13 -6.16 7.94
C ALA A 225 -22.79 -7.63 7.67
N ARG A 226 -21.54 -7.94 7.34
CA ARG A 226 -21.05 -9.32 7.13
C ARG A 226 -20.52 -9.97 8.39
N HIS A 227 -19.95 -9.18 9.30
CA HIS A 227 -19.26 -9.68 10.49
C HIS A 227 -19.53 -8.77 11.69
N SER A 228 -20.07 -9.30 12.77
CA SER A 228 -20.41 -8.56 13.99
C SER A 228 -19.19 -8.04 14.78
N GLY A 229 -17.99 -8.59 14.53
CA GLY A 229 -16.76 -8.24 15.25
C GLY A 229 -15.93 -7.14 14.59
N ILE A 230 -16.45 -6.43 13.56
CA ILE A 230 -15.74 -5.36 12.88
C ILE A 230 -15.80 -4.06 13.69
N ASN A 231 -14.64 -3.50 14.01
CA ASN A 231 -14.53 -2.14 14.54
C ASN A 231 -14.74 -1.10 13.41
N TYR A 232 -16.00 -0.98 12.99
CA TYR A 232 -16.35 -0.10 11.87
C TYR A 232 -16.11 1.39 12.17
N LEU A 233 -16.36 1.83 13.41
CA LEU A 233 -16.13 3.23 13.80
C LEU A 233 -14.64 3.56 13.75
N GLY A 234 -13.79 2.69 14.26
CA GLY A 234 -12.34 2.83 14.17
C GLY A 234 -11.84 2.79 12.72
N ALA A 235 -12.37 1.89 11.89
CA ALA A 235 -12.07 1.84 10.45
C ALA A 235 -12.43 3.15 9.74
N MET A 236 -13.62 3.72 10.03
CA MET A 236 -14.03 5.01 9.47
C MET A 236 -13.23 6.18 10.01
N SER A 237 -12.78 6.12 11.26
CA SER A 237 -11.87 7.10 11.85
C SER A 237 -10.55 7.12 11.08
N LEU A 238 -9.96 5.95 10.80
CA LEU A 238 -8.73 5.87 10.00
C LEU A 238 -8.95 6.36 8.56
N ILE A 239 -10.06 6.00 7.93
CA ILE A 239 -10.40 6.48 6.57
C ILE A 239 -10.52 8.00 6.56
N ALA A 240 -11.27 8.58 7.51
CA ALA A 240 -11.45 10.01 7.59
C ALA A 240 -10.13 10.74 7.84
N TRP A 241 -9.30 10.22 8.76
CA TRP A 241 -8.02 10.82 9.11
C TRP A 241 -7.03 10.79 7.95
N ILE A 242 -6.82 9.63 7.33
CA ILE A 242 -5.82 9.48 6.24
C ILE A 242 -6.22 10.25 4.97
N THR A 243 -7.52 10.51 4.78
CA THR A 243 -8.04 11.29 3.65
C THR A 243 -8.31 12.77 4.01
N SER A 244 -8.03 13.18 5.25
CA SER A 244 -8.09 14.59 5.68
C SER A 244 -6.93 15.41 5.11
N ILE A 245 -7.02 16.72 5.16
CA ILE A 245 -5.91 17.63 4.79
C ILE A 245 -4.66 17.27 5.57
N GLY A 246 -4.74 17.15 6.91
CA GLY A 246 -3.58 16.84 7.75
C GLY A 246 -2.96 15.46 7.46
N GLY A 247 -3.77 14.43 7.23
CA GLY A 247 -3.29 13.10 6.84
C GLY A 247 -2.61 13.10 5.47
N GLN A 248 -3.17 13.83 4.51
CA GLN A 248 -2.61 13.94 3.16
C GLN A 248 -1.31 14.75 3.13
N GLU A 249 -1.19 15.82 3.92
CA GLU A 249 0.06 16.58 4.11
C GLU A 249 1.19 15.71 4.69
N LYS A 250 0.87 14.82 5.63
CA LYS A 250 1.86 13.88 6.17
C LYS A 250 2.33 12.88 5.11
N ILE A 251 1.44 12.38 4.25
CA ILE A 251 1.80 11.54 3.10
C ILE A 251 2.68 12.31 2.12
N GLU A 252 2.32 13.55 1.78
CA GLU A 252 3.08 14.40 0.86
C GLU A 252 4.49 14.70 1.37
N ASN A 253 4.64 14.87 2.68
CA ASN A 253 5.91 15.16 3.33
C ASN A 253 6.76 13.93 3.61
N PHE A 254 6.23 12.72 3.43
CA PHE A 254 6.99 11.48 3.62
C PHE A 254 8.11 11.34 2.57
N ARG A 255 9.33 11.05 3.04
CA ARG A 255 10.53 10.93 2.20
C ARG A 255 11.28 9.65 2.47
N ILE A 256 11.83 9.06 1.42
CA ILE A 256 12.87 8.02 1.50
C ILE A 256 14.11 8.55 0.81
N ASN A 257 15.23 8.67 1.55
CA ASN A 257 16.47 9.24 1.04
C ASN A 257 16.23 10.61 0.36
N ASP A 258 15.50 11.51 1.04
CA ASP A 258 15.11 12.85 0.61
C ASP A 258 14.24 12.90 -0.68
N GLN A 259 13.70 11.76 -1.10
CA GLN A 259 12.82 11.69 -2.28
C GLN A 259 11.38 11.37 -1.90
N ILE A 260 10.45 12.06 -2.56
CA ILE A 260 9.01 11.81 -2.44
C ILE A 260 8.72 10.42 -2.99
N LEU A 261 8.04 9.59 -2.20
CA LEU A 261 7.61 8.27 -2.63
C LEU A 261 6.13 8.21 -2.97
N PHE A 262 5.29 8.87 -2.19
CA PHE A 262 3.84 8.84 -2.36
C PHE A 262 3.31 10.23 -2.69
N ILE A 263 2.33 10.25 -3.57
CA ILE A 263 1.62 11.47 -3.97
C ILE A 263 0.18 11.34 -3.49
N PRO A 264 -0.28 12.24 -2.59
CA PRO A 264 -1.63 12.22 -2.05
C PRO A 264 -2.66 12.53 -3.14
N VAL A 265 -3.89 11.99 -3.02
CA VAL A 265 -4.96 12.20 -4.01
C VAL A 265 -6.35 12.37 -3.42
N ALA A 266 -6.50 12.26 -2.10
CA ALA A 266 -7.82 12.34 -1.48
C ALA A 266 -8.34 13.78 -1.39
N VAL A 267 -7.45 14.75 -1.29
CA VAL A 267 -7.76 16.18 -1.34
C VAL A 267 -7.21 16.72 -2.66
N LYS A 268 -8.08 17.29 -3.49
CA LYS A 268 -7.64 18.04 -4.68
C LYS A 268 -7.39 19.47 -4.26
N ASN A 269 -6.17 19.97 -4.46
CA ASN A 269 -5.88 21.41 -4.47
C ASN A 269 -6.50 22.05 -5.69
#